data_00cafdef609be2ad2d5a6d4444e266ea
#
_entry.id   00cafdef609be2ad2d5a6d4444e266ea
#
_cell.length_a   1.000
_cell.length_b   1.000
_cell.length_c   1.000
_cell.angle_alpha   90.00
_cell.angle_beta   90.00
_cell.angle_gamma   90.00
#
_symmetry.space_group_name_H-M   'P 1'
#
loop_
_entity.id
_entity.type
_entity.pdbx_description
1 polymer ?
#
loop_
_entity_poly.entity_id
_entity_poly.type
_entity_poly.pdbx_seq_one_letter_code
_entity_poly.pdbx_strand_id
1 'polypeptide(L)'
;MVGKRDNKTSTPSVPHGRTLWAPHIFGPLKGVRVRVAASGSNAGHNVIVTEDGRCFTFGRNVKGQLGLGDEERRDIPTLVESLKDERVVGAACGRHHTLFLTDRGEVYSAGDNKCGQCGVGNTNPVLTATKVKHQGAPIVKVACGAEFSVILDCRGVVFTFGLPEYGQLGHNTDGKYFITSTKLGFNNETKPKRVLVFVEKGRDNHSTPVDEVEVRDVACGTNHTVAVDAKGRVFSWGFGGYGRLGHADTKDEMVPRRIKYFDTQTRGVKHVFAGSTYSMALTDNGNVFSWGMTKRTGEANMYPKPVQDLCGWDVRSIGCSVTSVMVAADESVIGWGCSPTYGELGLGDTKKSSANPTEVKTMDGLHVHAVEMGMAHTLMICRDDTEQDKANLADLPEYNI
;
A
#
# COMPACT_ATOMS: atom_id res chain seq x y z
N MET A 1 -59.62 3.19 2.28
CA MET A 1 -58.74 4.36 2.55
C MET A 1 -57.32 3.98 2.21
N VAL A 2 -56.79 4.51 1.12
CA VAL A 2 -55.46 4.21 0.59
C VAL A 2 -54.50 5.28 1.11
N GLY A 3 -53.58 4.90 1.96
CA GLY A 3 -52.56 5.80 2.49
C GLY A 3 -51.53 6.16 1.42
N LYS A 4 -51.41 7.45 1.12
CA LYS A 4 -50.34 8.00 0.28
C LYS A 4 -48.98 7.80 0.96
N ARG A 5 -48.05 7.14 0.27
CA ARG A 5 -46.63 7.15 0.62
C ARG A 5 -46.03 8.49 0.18
N ASP A 6 -45.51 9.22 1.16
CA ASP A 6 -44.75 10.44 0.90
C ASP A 6 -43.45 10.09 0.16
N ASN A 7 -43.32 10.62 -1.04
CA ASN A 7 -42.07 10.64 -1.81
C ASN A 7 -41.07 11.53 -1.08
N LYS A 8 -40.14 10.91 -0.35
CA LYS A 8 -38.91 11.61 0.06
C LYS A 8 -38.17 12.00 -1.22
N THR A 9 -38.07 13.27 -1.46
CA THR A 9 -37.20 13.87 -2.47
C THR A 9 -35.76 13.39 -2.20
N SER A 10 -35.26 12.49 -3.06
CA SER A 10 -33.88 12.15 -3.11
C SER A 10 -33.11 13.40 -3.53
N THR A 11 -32.20 13.86 -2.66
CA THR A 11 -31.14 14.80 -3.05
C THR A 11 -30.46 14.27 -4.30
N PRO A 12 -30.24 15.11 -5.34
CA PRO A 12 -29.55 14.65 -6.53
C PRO A 12 -28.16 14.11 -6.11
N SER A 13 -27.92 12.85 -6.39
CA SER A 13 -26.58 12.27 -6.24
C SER A 13 -25.63 13.08 -7.13
N VAL A 14 -24.60 13.66 -6.53
CA VAL A 14 -23.49 14.27 -7.27
C VAL A 14 -23.06 13.24 -8.33
N PRO A 15 -22.92 13.62 -9.62
CA PRO A 15 -22.51 12.67 -10.64
C PRO A 15 -21.20 12.05 -10.22
N HIS A 16 -21.14 10.73 -10.04
CA HIS A 16 -19.91 10.03 -9.82
C HIS A 16 -19.01 10.27 -11.04
N GLY A 17 -17.77 10.65 -10.80
CA GLY A 17 -16.80 10.93 -11.86
C GLY A 17 -16.75 9.78 -12.87
N ARG A 18 -16.41 10.11 -14.12
CA ARG A 18 -16.31 9.15 -15.21
C ARG A 18 -15.26 8.10 -14.88
N THR A 19 -15.56 6.81 -15.09
CA THR A 19 -14.58 5.74 -15.04
C THR A 19 -13.64 5.86 -16.23
N LEU A 20 -12.33 5.93 -15.94
CA LEU A 20 -11.28 6.01 -16.94
C LEU A 20 -10.71 4.61 -17.20
N TRP A 21 -10.93 4.08 -18.40
CA TRP A 21 -10.43 2.76 -18.81
C TRP A 21 -9.06 2.79 -19.47
N ALA A 22 -8.57 3.97 -19.80
CA ALA A 22 -7.25 4.21 -20.36
C ALA A 22 -6.52 5.27 -19.51
N PRO A 23 -5.18 5.33 -19.55
CA PRO A 23 -4.40 6.38 -18.91
C PRO A 23 -4.78 7.77 -19.42
N HIS A 24 -4.79 8.74 -18.51
CA HIS A 24 -5.06 10.15 -18.76
C HIS A 24 -4.06 11.01 -17.98
N ILE A 25 -3.69 12.13 -18.56
CA ILE A 25 -3.01 13.18 -17.80
C ILE A 25 -3.99 13.76 -16.80
N PHE A 26 -3.59 13.80 -15.54
CA PHE A 26 -4.42 14.40 -14.49
C PHE A 26 -4.26 15.92 -14.50
N GLY A 27 -5.21 16.62 -15.12
CA GLY A 27 -5.17 18.06 -15.37
C GLY A 27 -4.82 18.93 -14.16
N PRO A 28 -5.39 18.67 -12.95
CA PRO A 28 -5.06 19.44 -11.75
C PRO A 28 -3.58 19.41 -11.33
N LEU A 29 -2.78 18.45 -11.82
CA LEU A 29 -1.34 18.33 -11.56
C LEU A 29 -0.48 18.65 -12.79
N LYS A 30 -1.06 19.13 -13.89
CA LYS A 30 -0.33 19.48 -15.09
C LYS A 30 0.68 20.61 -14.80
N GLY A 31 1.95 20.37 -15.15
CA GLY A 31 3.05 21.30 -14.87
C GLY A 31 3.55 21.28 -13.41
N VAL A 32 3.01 20.41 -12.57
CA VAL A 32 3.49 20.20 -11.19
C VAL A 32 4.51 19.06 -11.19
N ARG A 33 5.72 19.33 -10.72
CA ARG A 33 6.74 18.30 -10.53
C ARG A 33 6.43 17.46 -9.29
N VAL A 34 5.98 16.23 -9.53
CA VAL A 34 5.62 15.27 -8.49
C VAL A 34 6.82 14.37 -8.21
N ARG A 35 7.21 14.29 -6.94
CA ARG A 35 8.26 13.40 -6.45
C ARG A 35 7.71 12.08 -5.95
N VAL A 36 6.57 12.11 -5.24
CA VAL A 36 5.93 10.93 -4.63
C VAL A 36 4.45 10.99 -4.89
N ALA A 37 3.91 9.90 -5.38
CA ALA A 37 2.51 9.55 -5.26
C ALA A 37 2.40 8.41 -4.25
N ALA A 38 1.40 8.41 -3.38
CA ALA A 38 1.15 7.33 -2.45
C ALA A 38 -0.34 7.03 -2.37
N SER A 39 -0.64 5.74 -2.34
CA SER A 39 -1.96 5.18 -2.10
C SER A 39 -1.81 3.88 -1.31
N GLY A 40 -2.71 2.93 -1.43
CA GLY A 40 -2.60 1.64 -0.80
C GLY A 40 -3.74 0.72 -1.22
N SER A 41 -3.51 -0.59 -1.20
CA SER A 41 -4.47 -1.60 -1.69
C SER A 41 -5.85 -1.55 -1.02
N ASN A 42 -5.96 -0.88 0.12
CA ASN A 42 -7.21 -0.67 0.86
C ASN A 42 -7.69 0.79 0.82
N ALA A 43 -6.93 1.71 0.22
CA ALA A 43 -7.16 3.14 0.26
C ALA A 43 -8.07 3.62 -0.88
N GLY A 44 -8.98 4.52 -0.55
CA GLY A 44 -9.77 5.29 -1.52
C GLY A 44 -9.36 6.77 -1.54
N HIS A 45 -8.14 7.09 -1.09
CA HIS A 45 -7.55 8.42 -1.06
C HIS A 45 -6.07 8.35 -1.43
N ASN A 46 -5.49 9.49 -1.73
CA ASN A 46 -4.15 9.62 -2.28
C ASN A 46 -3.39 10.74 -1.61
N VAL A 47 -2.07 10.61 -1.62
CA VAL A 47 -1.11 11.65 -1.26
C VAL A 47 -0.22 11.95 -2.45
N ILE A 48 -0.02 13.21 -2.75
CA ILE A 48 0.96 13.70 -3.72
C ILE A 48 1.96 14.57 -2.99
N VAL A 49 3.24 14.30 -3.22
CA VAL A 49 4.33 15.13 -2.71
C VAL A 49 5.11 15.71 -3.88
N THR A 50 5.25 17.00 -3.90
CA THR A 50 6.02 17.73 -4.93
C THR A 50 7.52 17.69 -4.65
N GLU A 51 8.34 18.04 -5.62
CA GLU A 51 9.81 18.06 -5.47
C GLU A 51 10.30 18.99 -4.35
N ASP A 52 9.59 20.09 -4.13
CA ASP A 52 9.85 21.03 -3.03
C ASP A 52 9.35 20.55 -1.65
N GLY A 53 8.69 19.38 -1.60
CA GLY A 53 8.25 18.72 -0.38
C GLY A 53 6.88 19.13 0.13
N ARG A 54 6.11 19.92 -0.64
CA ARG A 54 4.70 20.21 -0.30
C ARG A 54 3.86 18.96 -0.45
N CYS A 55 2.92 18.78 0.48
CA CYS A 55 2.07 17.59 0.56
C CYS A 55 0.61 17.95 0.23
N PHE A 56 0.04 17.24 -0.70
CA PHE A 56 -1.36 17.38 -1.12
C PHE A 56 -2.09 16.04 -0.95
N THR A 57 -3.35 16.11 -0.57
CA THR A 57 -4.22 14.93 -0.41
C THR A 57 -5.53 15.11 -1.15
N PHE A 58 -6.10 14.01 -1.65
CA PHE A 58 -7.42 13.99 -2.30
C PHE A 58 -8.03 12.59 -2.27
N GLY A 59 -9.34 12.50 -2.53
CA GLY A 59 -10.12 11.28 -2.49
C GLY A 59 -11.10 11.24 -1.31
N ARG A 60 -11.38 10.05 -0.81
CA ARG A 60 -12.29 9.84 0.33
C ARG A 60 -11.74 10.48 1.60
N ASN A 61 -12.64 11.06 2.42
CA ASN A 61 -12.28 11.73 3.67
C ASN A 61 -13.24 11.45 4.83
N VAL A 62 -14.06 10.42 4.74
CA VAL A 62 -15.12 10.09 5.72
C VAL A 62 -14.62 9.84 7.16
N LYS A 63 -13.31 9.87 7.38
CA LYS A 63 -12.63 9.70 8.69
C LYS A 63 -11.52 10.72 8.92
N GLY A 64 -11.44 11.79 8.13
CA GLY A 64 -10.38 12.77 8.21
C GLY A 64 -9.03 12.29 7.68
N GLN A 65 -9.01 11.20 6.88
CA GLN A 65 -7.78 10.60 6.37
C GLN A 65 -6.96 11.51 5.45
N LEU A 66 -7.54 12.59 4.95
CA LEU A 66 -6.81 13.60 4.19
C LEU A 66 -5.99 14.56 5.06
N GLY A 67 -6.26 14.62 6.38
CA GLY A 67 -5.52 15.46 7.32
C GLY A 67 -5.80 16.97 7.19
N LEU A 68 -6.96 17.33 6.61
CA LEU A 68 -7.33 18.71 6.28
C LEU A 68 -8.14 19.42 7.37
N GLY A 69 -8.42 18.73 8.49
CA GLY A 69 -9.21 19.27 9.62
C GLY A 69 -10.71 19.01 9.53
N ASP A 70 -11.17 18.29 8.49
CA ASP A 70 -12.56 17.94 8.25
C ASP A 70 -12.72 16.51 7.75
N GLU A 71 -13.96 16.10 7.43
CA GLU A 71 -14.30 14.80 6.85
C GLU A 71 -14.88 14.93 5.42
N GLU A 72 -14.68 16.07 4.76
CA GLU A 72 -15.18 16.31 3.42
C GLU A 72 -14.26 15.72 2.35
N ARG A 73 -14.86 15.03 1.37
CA ARG A 73 -14.14 14.51 0.21
C ARG A 73 -13.49 15.64 -0.60
N ARG A 74 -12.33 15.39 -1.15
CA ARG A 74 -11.66 16.27 -2.12
C ARG A 74 -11.46 15.53 -3.44
N ASP A 75 -11.98 16.10 -4.52
CA ASP A 75 -11.79 15.54 -5.86
C ASP A 75 -10.47 16.01 -6.50
N ILE A 76 -9.94 17.15 -6.06
CA ILE A 76 -8.67 17.71 -6.49
C ILE A 76 -7.62 17.69 -5.36
N PRO A 77 -6.32 17.58 -5.69
CA PRO A 77 -5.25 17.68 -4.71
C PRO A 77 -5.33 18.98 -3.89
N THR A 78 -5.47 18.84 -2.59
CA THR A 78 -5.60 19.95 -1.63
C THR A 78 -4.41 19.94 -0.69
N LEU A 79 -3.78 21.11 -0.49
CA LEU A 79 -2.60 21.27 0.38
C LEU A 79 -2.94 20.90 1.83
N VAL A 80 -2.09 20.10 2.44
CA VAL A 80 -2.16 19.78 3.87
C VAL A 80 -1.50 20.91 4.67
N GLU A 81 -2.28 21.93 5.04
CA GLU A 81 -1.79 23.15 5.69
C GLU A 81 -0.99 22.89 6.98
N SER A 82 -1.35 21.85 7.74
CA SER A 82 -0.62 21.46 8.95
C SER A 82 0.79 20.94 8.70
N LEU A 83 1.13 20.63 7.44
CA LEU A 83 2.46 20.18 7.02
C LEU A 83 3.21 21.22 6.15
N LYS A 84 2.70 22.44 6.01
CA LYS A 84 3.27 23.46 5.11
C LYS A 84 4.72 23.84 5.45
N ASP A 85 5.10 23.77 6.72
CA ASP A 85 6.44 24.07 7.21
C ASP A 85 7.36 22.83 7.27
N GLU A 86 6.84 21.68 6.87
CA GLU A 86 7.55 20.41 6.83
C GLU A 86 7.90 20.04 5.38
N ARG A 87 9.07 19.47 5.19
CA ARG A 87 9.43 18.87 3.91
C ARG A 87 9.04 17.39 3.91
N VAL A 88 7.90 17.07 3.33
CA VAL A 88 7.43 15.70 3.18
C VAL A 88 8.22 14.99 2.08
N VAL A 89 8.62 13.75 2.31
CA VAL A 89 9.41 12.92 1.39
C VAL A 89 8.80 11.54 1.12
N GLY A 90 7.76 11.17 1.85
CA GLY A 90 7.07 9.89 1.70
C GLY A 90 5.72 9.90 2.38
N ALA A 91 4.86 8.97 1.98
CA ALA A 91 3.56 8.76 2.61
C ALA A 91 3.10 7.31 2.41
N ALA A 92 2.11 6.87 3.20
CA ALA A 92 1.41 5.61 3.02
C ALA A 92 -0.05 5.78 3.42
N CYS A 93 -0.96 5.11 2.68
CA CYS A 93 -2.39 5.18 2.90
C CYS A 93 -2.94 3.82 3.34
N GLY A 94 -3.61 3.79 4.49
CA GLY A 94 -4.43 2.66 4.93
C GLY A 94 -5.88 2.79 4.46
N ARG A 95 -6.79 1.99 5.01
CA ARG A 95 -8.21 2.05 4.63
C ARG A 95 -8.81 3.44 4.87
N HIS A 96 -8.56 4.01 6.05
CA HIS A 96 -9.10 5.31 6.48
C HIS A 96 -8.09 6.12 7.30
N HIS A 97 -6.78 5.88 7.13
CA HIS A 97 -5.74 6.67 7.77
C HIS A 97 -4.56 6.86 6.83
N THR A 98 -3.73 7.84 7.13
CA THR A 98 -2.57 8.21 6.34
C THR A 98 -1.38 8.45 7.25
N LEU A 99 -0.21 8.01 6.83
CA LEU A 99 1.08 8.38 7.40
C LEU A 99 1.83 9.28 6.43
N PHE A 100 2.46 10.33 6.95
CA PHE A 100 3.33 11.25 6.22
C PHE A 100 4.72 11.19 6.84
N LEU A 101 5.75 11.13 6.00
CA LEU A 101 7.15 11.06 6.40
C LEU A 101 7.88 12.33 5.94
N THR A 102 8.59 12.98 6.86
CA THR A 102 9.41 14.14 6.55
C THR A 102 10.88 13.75 6.27
N ASP A 103 11.63 14.65 5.67
CA ASP A 103 13.07 14.49 5.41
C ASP A 103 13.93 14.43 6.68
N ARG A 104 13.38 14.87 7.83
CA ARG A 104 14.00 14.70 9.16
C ARG A 104 13.72 13.36 9.81
N GLY A 105 12.99 12.46 9.14
CA GLY A 105 12.60 11.17 9.68
C GLY A 105 11.48 11.25 10.73
N GLU A 106 10.70 12.32 10.71
CA GLU A 106 9.53 12.50 11.56
C GLU A 106 8.28 11.97 10.84
N VAL A 107 7.36 11.38 11.60
CA VAL A 107 6.11 10.83 11.07
C VAL A 107 4.94 11.64 11.60
N TYR A 108 4.01 11.95 10.70
CA TYR A 108 2.70 12.51 11.02
C TYR A 108 1.61 11.54 10.55
N SER A 109 0.46 11.59 11.20
CA SER A 109 -0.69 10.74 10.85
C SER A 109 -1.99 11.51 10.88
N ALA A 110 -2.96 11.03 10.08
CA ALA A 110 -4.33 11.54 10.07
C ALA A 110 -5.33 10.40 9.78
N GLY A 111 -6.58 10.55 10.20
CA GLY A 111 -7.68 9.68 9.87
C GLY A 111 -8.29 8.93 11.04
N ASP A 112 -8.92 7.78 10.74
CA ASP A 112 -9.51 6.86 11.74
C ASP A 112 -8.43 6.35 12.69
N ASN A 113 -8.73 6.37 13.97
CA ASN A 113 -7.79 5.99 15.01
C ASN A 113 -8.40 5.09 16.08
N LYS A 114 -9.59 4.49 15.83
CA LYS A 114 -10.26 3.63 16.82
C LYS A 114 -9.45 2.42 17.25
N CYS A 115 -8.54 1.95 16.39
CA CYS A 115 -7.61 0.87 16.71
C CYS A 115 -6.22 1.37 17.08
N GLY A 116 -6.01 2.70 17.20
CA GLY A 116 -4.69 3.26 17.46
C GLY A 116 -3.79 3.32 16.21
N GLN A 117 -4.34 3.13 15.00
CA GLN A 117 -3.59 3.07 13.75
C GLN A 117 -2.89 4.38 13.37
N CYS A 118 -3.25 5.50 14.00
CA CYS A 118 -2.53 6.77 13.87
C CYS A 118 -1.32 6.88 14.82
N GLY A 119 -1.21 6.05 15.85
CA GLY A 119 -0.03 5.97 16.72
C GLY A 119 0.18 7.17 17.66
N VAL A 120 -0.85 7.99 17.89
CA VAL A 120 -0.74 9.25 18.68
C VAL A 120 -0.96 9.05 20.19
N GLY A 121 -1.12 7.81 20.64
CA GLY A 121 -1.23 7.44 22.06
C GLY A 121 -2.64 7.42 22.62
N ASN A 122 -3.65 7.51 21.75
CA ASN A 122 -5.07 7.39 22.09
C ASN A 122 -5.83 6.78 20.91
N THR A 123 -7.15 6.70 21.00
CA THR A 123 -8.03 6.15 19.96
C THR A 123 -9.03 7.18 19.38
N ASN A 124 -8.78 8.48 19.61
CA ASN A 124 -9.62 9.54 19.06
C ASN A 124 -9.29 9.75 17.57
N PRO A 125 -10.27 10.13 16.73
CA PRO A 125 -10.02 10.49 15.35
C PRO A 125 -8.98 11.61 15.22
N VAL A 126 -8.14 11.53 14.20
CA VAL A 126 -7.07 12.50 13.94
C VAL A 126 -7.39 13.23 12.62
N LEU A 127 -8.14 14.33 12.70
CA LEU A 127 -8.62 15.04 11.52
C LEU A 127 -7.55 15.92 10.86
N THR A 128 -6.55 16.35 11.64
CA THR A 128 -5.43 17.18 11.18
C THR A 128 -4.14 16.39 11.35
N ALA A 129 -3.23 16.46 10.38
CA ALA A 129 -1.97 15.73 10.44
C ALA A 129 -1.21 16.03 11.74
N THR A 130 -1.06 15.01 12.56
CA THR A 130 -0.53 15.09 13.93
C THR A 130 0.72 14.23 14.07
N LYS A 131 1.75 14.77 14.73
CA LYS A 131 3.05 14.13 14.91
C LYS A 131 2.95 12.86 15.74
N VAL A 132 3.49 11.77 15.21
CA VAL A 132 3.62 10.48 15.89
C VAL A 132 4.93 10.45 16.66
N LYS A 133 4.86 10.21 17.98
CA LYS A 133 6.04 10.09 18.82
C LYS A 133 6.51 8.65 18.88
N HIS A 134 7.77 8.40 18.55
CA HIS A 134 8.42 7.09 18.67
C HIS A 134 9.75 7.22 19.41
N GLN A 135 10.20 6.09 19.96
CA GLN A 135 11.49 5.97 20.63
C GLN A 135 12.45 5.18 19.71
N GLY A 136 13.06 5.85 18.75
CA GLY A 136 13.94 5.21 17.78
C GLY A 136 14.77 6.24 17.02
N ALA A 137 15.53 5.75 16.06
CA ALA A 137 16.25 6.58 15.12
C ALA A 137 15.26 7.22 14.11
N PRO A 138 15.72 8.20 13.29
CA PRO A 138 14.87 8.80 12.25
C PRO A 138 14.23 7.73 11.35
N ILE A 139 12.93 7.92 11.04
CA ILE A 139 12.18 7.02 10.16
C ILE A 139 12.59 7.24 8.71
N VAL A 140 12.74 6.16 7.97
CA VAL A 140 13.10 6.15 6.54
C VAL A 140 12.01 5.60 5.64
N LYS A 141 11.07 4.82 6.21
CA LYS A 141 9.93 4.28 5.48
C LYS A 141 8.69 4.15 6.35
N VAL A 142 7.53 4.38 5.74
CA VAL A 142 6.21 4.16 6.32
C VAL A 142 5.40 3.23 5.44
N ALA A 143 4.54 2.40 6.04
CA ALA A 143 3.61 1.52 5.35
C ALA A 143 2.33 1.39 6.15
N CYS A 144 1.19 1.21 5.48
CA CYS A 144 -0.11 1.07 6.10
C CYS A 144 -0.81 -0.20 5.62
N GLY A 145 -1.33 -0.97 6.57
CA GLY A 145 -2.37 -1.97 6.28
C GLY A 145 -3.76 -1.35 6.35
N ALA A 146 -4.79 -2.18 6.50
CA ALA A 146 -6.16 -1.66 6.59
C ALA A 146 -6.35 -0.80 7.86
N GLU A 147 -6.04 -1.35 9.02
CA GLU A 147 -6.26 -0.72 10.34
C GLU A 147 -5.01 -0.84 11.24
N PHE A 148 -3.83 -0.87 10.63
CA PHE A 148 -2.54 -0.87 11.31
C PHE A 148 -1.50 -0.15 10.48
N SER A 149 -0.41 0.20 11.12
CA SER A 149 0.69 0.98 10.57
C SER A 149 2.04 0.39 10.92
N VAL A 150 2.98 0.57 10.03
CA VAL A 150 4.38 0.15 10.18
C VAL A 150 5.27 1.32 9.85
N ILE A 151 6.26 1.57 10.69
CA ILE A 151 7.34 2.52 10.44
C ILE A 151 8.69 1.84 10.61
N LEU A 152 9.63 2.16 9.75
CA LEU A 152 10.98 1.60 9.70
C LEU A 152 11.99 2.71 9.91
N ASP A 153 12.86 2.55 10.91
CA ASP A 153 13.93 3.52 11.17
C ASP A 153 15.21 3.26 10.34
N CYS A 154 16.09 4.22 10.30
CA CYS A 154 17.34 4.16 9.54
C CYS A 154 18.36 3.10 10.04
N ARG A 155 18.09 2.44 11.17
CA ARG A 155 18.87 1.32 11.71
C ARG A 155 18.24 -0.03 11.38
N GLY A 156 17.18 -0.06 10.59
CA GLY A 156 16.46 -1.29 10.23
C GLY A 156 15.55 -1.82 11.35
N VAL A 157 15.17 -0.98 12.31
CA VAL A 157 14.23 -1.35 13.37
C VAL A 157 12.80 -1.06 12.92
N VAL A 158 11.93 -2.06 13.04
CA VAL A 158 10.51 -1.98 12.70
C VAL A 158 9.69 -1.66 13.95
N PHE A 159 8.78 -0.69 13.82
CA PHE A 159 7.77 -0.39 14.83
C PHE A 159 6.38 -0.53 14.19
N THR A 160 5.43 -1.07 14.94
CA THR A 160 4.06 -1.28 14.48
C THR A 160 3.05 -0.79 15.51
N PHE A 161 1.88 -0.40 15.03
CA PHE A 161 0.77 0.07 15.87
C PHE A 161 -0.56 -0.07 15.15
N GLY A 162 -1.66 -0.08 15.91
CA GLY A 162 -3.01 -0.31 15.39
C GLY A 162 -3.61 -1.64 15.87
N LEU A 163 -4.38 -2.29 15.02
CA LEU A 163 -5.13 -3.53 15.29
C LEU A 163 -4.22 -4.76 15.23
N PRO A 164 -4.16 -5.60 16.31
CA PRO A 164 -3.33 -6.81 16.34
C PRO A 164 -4.03 -8.10 15.89
N GLU A 165 -5.29 -8.09 15.53
CA GLU A 165 -6.26 -9.21 15.44
C GLU A 165 -5.73 -10.53 14.87
N TYR A 166 -4.80 -10.45 13.89
CA TYR A 166 -4.20 -11.62 13.21
C TYR A 166 -2.69 -11.73 13.46
N GLY A 167 -2.16 -10.98 14.42
CA GLY A 167 -0.71 -10.92 14.65
C GLY A 167 0.04 -10.00 13.70
N GLN A 168 -0.64 -9.20 12.86
CA GLN A 168 -0.02 -8.30 11.86
C GLN A 168 0.92 -7.25 12.46
N LEU A 169 0.87 -7.02 13.76
CA LEU A 169 1.81 -6.16 14.48
C LEU A 169 3.15 -6.85 14.81
N GLY A 170 3.20 -8.19 14.80
CA GLY A 170 4.43 -8.95 15.05
C GLY A 170 4.89 -9.00 16.51
N HIS A 171 3.98 -8.79 17.48
CA HIS A 171 4.30 -8.71 18.91
C HIS A 171 4.03 -10.02 19.67
N ASN A 172 3.95 -11.15 18.97
CA ASN A 172 3.65 -12.48 19.50
C ASN A 172 2.28 -12.56 20.20
N THR A 173 1.31 -11.82 19.72
CA THR A 173 -0.06 -11.81 20.23
C THR A 173 -1.05 -11.32 19.16
N ASP A 174 -2.27 -11.82 19.23
CA ASP A 174 -3.42 -11.29 18.49
C ASP A 174 -4.23 -10.27 19.32
N GLY A 175 -3.81 -10.01 20.56
CA GLY A 175 -4.42 -9.03 21.45
C GLY A 175 -5.85 -9.35 21.89
N LYS A 176 -6.39 -10.53 21.59
CA LYS A 176 -7.77 -10.91 21.89
C LYS A 176 -8.05 -10.98 23.39
N TYR A 177 -9.21 -10.47 23.79
CA TYR A 177 -9.79 -10.67 25.11
C TYR A 177 -11.31 -10.69 25.03
N PHE A 178 -11.97 -11.31 26.01
CA PHE A 178 -13.43 -11.34 26.09
C PHE A 178 -13.94 -10.10 26.83
N ILE A 179 -14.79 -9.31 26.19
CA ILE A 179 -15.55 -8.22 26.82
C ILE A 179 -16.79 -8.82 27.52
N THR A 180 -17.44 -9.78 26.84
CA THR A 180 -18.52 -10.61 27.36
C THR A 180 -18.33 -12.04 26.83
N SER A 181 -19.14 -13.00 27.26
CA SER A 181 -19.09 -14.40 26.80
C SER A 181 -19.21 -14.55 25.26
N THR A 182 -19.76 -13.54 24.58
CA THR A 182 -20.00 -13.56 23.11
C THR A 182 -19.32 -12.42 22.35
N LYS A 183 -18.71 -11.45 23.06
CA LYS A 183 -18.09 -10.28 22.44
C LYS A 183 -16.59 -10.25 22.71
N LEU A 184 -15.81 -10.28 21.63
CA LEU A 184 -14.36 -10.12 21.65
C LEU A 184 -13.97 -8.63 21.58
N GLY A 185 -12.86 -8.30 22.23
CA GLY A 185 -12.11 -7.05 22.07
C GLY A 185 -10.67 -7.34 21.73
N PHE A 186 -9.93 -6.28 21.39
CA PHE A 186 -8.52 -6.36 21.04
C PHE A 186 -7.74 -5.31 21.84
N ASN A 187 -6.59 -5.70 22.36
CA ASN A 187 -5.62 -4.79 22.97
C ASN A 187 -4.83 -4.10 21.87
N ASN A 188 -5.35 -2.98 21.39
CA ASN A 188 -4.75 -2.21 20.30
C ASN A 188 -3.48 -1.50 20.77
N GLU A 189 -2.48 -1.43 19.89
CA GLU A 189 -1.27 -0.64 20.14
C GLU A 189 -1.49 0.81 19.64
N THR A 190 -1.64 1.73 20.60
CA THR A 190 -1.92 3.15 20.29
C THR A 190 -0.67 3.99 20.05
N LYS A 191 0.51 3.40 20.23
CA LYS A 191 1.83 4.02 20.02
C LYS A 191 2.74 3.08 19.25
N PRO A 192 3.72 3.60 18.51
CA PRO A 192 4.73 2.76 17.88
C PRO A 192 5.44 1.86 18.89
N LYS A 193 5.35 0.54 18.67
CA LYS A 193 5.97 -0.48 19.50
C LYS A 193 6.93 -1.31 18.64
N ARG A 194 8.14 -1.51 19.15
CA ARG A 194 9.20 -2.21 18.44
C ARG A 194 8.86 -3.69 18.25
N VAL A 195 9.09 -4.22 17.06
CA VAL A 195 9.11 -5.66 16.77
C VAL A 195 10.44 -6.22 17.25
N LEU A 196 10.40 -7.13 18.21
CA LEU A 196 11.60 -7.58 18.94
C LEU A 196 12.20 -8.86 18.39
N VAL A 197 11.37 -9.77 17.87
CA VAL A 197 11.78 -11.14 17.54
C VAL A 197 11.42 -11.45 16.10
N PHE A 198 12.38 -11.95 15.35
CA PHE A 198 12.23 -12.55 14.04
C PHE A 198 12.58 -14.04 14.18
N VAL A 199 11.81 -14.91 13.52
CA VAL A 199 11.98 -16.35 13.69
C VAL A 199 12.10 -17.08 12.35
N GLU A 200 12.74 -18.23 12.39
CA GLU A 200 12.58 -19.27 11.38
C GLU A 200 11.97 -20.52 12.00
N LYS A 201 11.22 -21.29 11.21
CA LYS A 201 10.64 -22.56 11.67
C LYS A 201 11.35 -23.74 11.02
N GLY A 202 11.79 -24.70 11.85
CA GLY A 202 12.32 -25.98 11.41
C GLY A 202 11.26 -26.88 10.78
N ARG A 203 11.67 -28.05 10.29
CA ARG A 203 10.74 -29.07 9.76
C ARG A 203 9.82 -29.66 10.83
N ASP A 204 10.25 -29.62 12.07
CA ASP A 204 9.53 -30.01 13.30
C ASP A 204 8.58 -28.93 13.83
N ASN A 205 8.41 -27.83 13.08
CA ASN A 205 7.70 -26.61 13.50
C ASN A 205 8.28 -25.89 14.72
N HIS A 206 9.47 -26.26 15.17
CA HIS A 206 10.18 -25.51 16.18
C HIS A 206 10.60 -24.14 15.66
N SER A 207 10.34 -23.07 16.45
CA SER A 207 10.71 -21.70 16.10
C SER A 207 12.04 -21.34 16.76
N THR A 208 13.00 -20.93 15.93
CA THR A 208 14.30 -20.41 16.40
C THR A 208 14.41 -18.93 16.08
N PRO A 209 14.93 -18.09 16.99
CA PRO A 209 15.20 -16.70 16.68
C PRO A 209 16.20 -16.57 15.53
N VAL A 210 15.99 -15.54 14.70
CA VAL A 210 16.95 -15.13 13.67
C VAL A 210 17.67 -13.89 14.15
N ASP A 211 18.99 -14.01 14.30
CA ASP A 211 19.83 -12.93 14.78
C ASP A 211 20.19 -11.93 13.67
N GLU A 212 20.58 -10.73 14.10
CA GLU A 212 21.10 -9.66 13.21
C GLU A 212 20.14 -9.37 12.04
N VAL A 213 18.88 -9.08 12.35
CA VAL A 213 17.90 -8.64 11.36
C VAL A 213 17.90 -7.11 11.30
N GLU A 214 18.38 -6.58 10.18
CA GLU A 214 18.31 -5.17 9.82
C GLU A 214 17.37 -5.03 8.63
N VAL A 215 16.12 -4.64 8.88
CA VAL A 215 15.11 -4.50 7.84
C VAL A 215 15.45 -3.32 6.93
N ARG A 216 15.33 -3.51 5.61
CA ARG A 216 15.56 -2.46 4.59
C ARG A 216 14.29 -2.03 3.89
N ASP A 217 13.34 -2.94 3.75
CA ASP A 217 12.10 -2.66 3.06
C ASP A 217 10.94 -3.39 3.71
N VAL A 218 9.75 -2.77 3.68
CA VAL A 218 8.53 -3.28 4.28
C VAL A 218 7.32 -2.89 3.45
N ALA A 219 6.36 -3.81 3.32
CA ALA A 219 5.07 -3.58 2.67
C ALA A 219 3.94 -4.21 3.48
N CYS A 220 2.75 -3.61 3.43
CA CYS A 220 1.57 -4.05 4.16
C CYS A 220 0.42 -4.35 3.20
N GLY A 221 -0.18 -5.53 3.37
CA GLY A 221 -1.48 -5.84 2.79
C GLY A 221 -2.62 -5.48 3.74
N THR A 222 -3.79 -6.08 3.57
CA THR A 222 -4.96 -5.78 4.43
C THR A 222 -4.64 -6.08 5.90
N ASN A 223 -4.19 -7.30 6.21
CA ASN A 223 -3.93 -7.77 7.57
C ASN A 223 -2.62 -8.56 7.65
N HIS A 224 -1.62 -8.26 6.81
CA HIS A 224 -0.32 -8.91 6.86
C HIS A 224 0.79 -7.92 6.49
N THR A 225 1.98 -8.28 6.89
CA THR A 225 3.19 -7.50 6.63
C THR A 225 4.25 -8.41 6.02
N VAL A 226 5.00 -7.88 5.06
CA VAL A 226 6.17 -8.52 4.45
C VAL A 226 7.34 -7.56 4.59
N ALA A 227 8.51 -8.09 4.94
CA ALA A 227 9.73 -7.31 5.08
C ALA A 227 10.92 -8.04 4.47
N VAL A 228 11.92 -7.29 4.04
CA VAL A 228 13.21 -7.81 3.61
C VAL A 228 14.32 -7.11 4.38
N ASP A 229 15.33 -7.87 4.79
CA ASP A 229 16.48 -7.35 5.51
C ASP A 229 17.71 -7.08 4.63
N ALA A 230 18.75 -6.53 5.23
CA ALA A 230 20.02 -6.22 4.60
C ALA A 230 20.74 -7.42 3.96
N LYS A 231 20.42 -8.63 4.41
CA LYS A 231 20.96 -9.89 3.89
C LYS A 231 20.07 -10.48 2.78
N GLY A 232 19.00 -9.80 2.36
CA GLY A 232 18.03 -10.26 1.35
C GLY A 232 17.09 -11.36 1.84
N ARG A 233 17.01 -11.59 3.17
CA ARG A 233 16.11 -12.56 3.79
C ARG A 233 14.73 -11.93 3.89
N VAL A 234 13.69 -12.68 3.51
CA VAL A 234 12.29 -12.20 3.53
C VAL A 234 11.56 -12.77 4.74
N PHE A 235 10.80 -11.91 5.40
CA PHE A 235 9.96 -12.25 6.54
C PHE A 235 8.52 -11.83 6.28
N SER A 236 7.56 -12.59 6.80
CA SER A 236 6.15 -12.25 6.73
C SER A 236 5.43 -12.63 8.02
N TRP A 237 4.37 -11.87 8.33
CA TRP A 237 3.56 -12.11 9.53
C TRP A 237 2.16 -11.50 9.38
N GLY A 238 1.26 -11.86 10.31
CA GLY A 238 -0.14 -11.48 10.28
C GLY A 238 -1.03 -12.58 9.75
N PHE A 239 -2.10 -12.24 9.06
CA PHE A 239 -3.12 -13.16 8.55
C PHE A 239 -2.56 -14.05 7.44
N GLY A 240 -2.60 -15.38 7.67
CA GLY A 240 -2.06 -16.39 6.75
C GLY A 240 -3.03 -16.91 5.69
N GLY A 241 -4.30 -16.52 5.76
CA GLY A 241 -5.32 -16.97 4.82
C GLY A 241 -4.91 -16.75 3.36
N TYR A 242 -5.28 -17.71 2.51
CA TYR A 242 -4.90 -17.75 1.08
C TYR A 242 -3.38 -17.89 0.82
N GLY A 243 -2.59 -18.27 1.82
CA GLY A 243 -1.14 -18.43 1.65
C GLY A 243 -0.35 -17.15 1.44
N ARG A 244 -0.92 -15.97 1.79
CA ARG A 244 -0.30 -14.65 1.57
C ARG A 244 1.01 -14.44 2.31
N LEU A 245 1.32 -15.28 3.29
CA LEU A 245 2.58 -15.26 4.02
C LEU A 245 3.70 -16.08 3.34
N GLY A 246 3.35 -16.96 2.39
CA GLY A 246 4.36 -17.70 1.60
C GLY A 246 5.03 -18.87 2.33
N HIS A 247 4.40 -19.41 3.38
CA HIS A 247 4.95 -20.48 4.22
C HIS A 247 4.46 -21.88 3.86
N ALA A 248 3.82 -22.04 2.69
CA ALA A 248 3.18 -23.28 2.22
C ALA A 248 1.98 -23.74 3.10
N ASP A 249 1.45 -22.84 3.93
CA ASP A 249 0.27 -23.04 4.76
C ASP A 249 -0.59 -21.77 4.81
N THR A 250 -1.71 -21.82 5.55
CA THR A 250 -2.65 -20.71 5.72
C THR A 250 -2.73 -20.22 7.18
N LYS A 251 -1.76 -20.59 8.00
CA LYS A 251 -1.73 -20.23 9.43
C LYS A 251 -1.30 -18.78 9.61
N ASP A 252 -1.89 -18.12 10.60
CA ASP A 252 -1.48 -16.80 11.04
C ASP A 252 -0.11 -16.87 11.74
N GLU A 253 0.71 -15.84 11.54
CA GLU A 253 2.01 -15.73 12.21
C GLU A 253 2.01 -14.48 13.10
N MET A 254 2.20 -14.70 14.40
CA MET A 254 2.17 -13.64 15.41
C MET A 254 3.50 -12.89 15.53
N VAL A 255 4.54 -13.40 14.89
CA VAL A 255 5.88 -12.79 14.80
C VAL A 255 6.41 -12.90 13.37
N PRO A 256 7.31 -12.01 12.94
CA PRO A 256 7.96 -12.13 11.65
C PRO A 256 8.62 -13.49 11.46
N ARG A 257 8.11 -14.29 10.52
CA ARG A 257 8.65 -15.61 10.14
C ARG A 257 9.37 -15.53 8.81
N ARG A 258 10.59 -16.08 8.76
CA ARG A 258 11.42 -16.16 7.55
C ARG A 258 10.75 -17.05 6.48
N ILE A 259 10.69 -16.56 5.23
CA ILE A 259 10.22 -17.32 4.08
C ILE A 259 11.39 -18.10 3.50
N LYS A 260 11.48 -19.38 3.82
CA LYS A 260 12.61 -20.25 3.43
C LYS A 260 12.78 -20.44 1.93
N TYR A 261 11.75 -20.19 1.14
CA TYR A 261 11.81 -20.31 -0.32
C TYR A 261 12.98 -19.49 -0.91
N PHE A 262 13.24 -18.29 -0.39
CA PHE A 262 14.29 -17.41 -0.88
C PHE A 262 15.70 -17.81 -0.42
N ASP A 263 15.85 -18.74 0.52
CA ASP A 263 17.16 -19.24 0.98
C ASP A 263 17.89 -20.02 -0.10
N THR A 264 17.17 -20.62 -1.03
CA THR A 264 17.71 -21.40 -2.15
C THR A 264 18.03 -20.56 -3.38
N GLN A 265 17.64 -19.29 -3.38
CA GLN A 265 17.94 -18.38 -4.48
C GLN A 265 19.36 -17.87 -4.37
N THR A 266 20.06 -17.85 -5.48
CA THR A 266 21.49 -17.43 -5.54
C THR A 266 21.69 -15.94 -5.27
N ARG A 267 20.62 -15.15 -5.26
CA ARG A 267 20.63 -13.71 -5.00
C ARG A 267 19.45 -13.31 -4.14
N GLY A 268 19.70 -12.41 -3.21
CA GLY A 268 18.72 -11.94 -2.24
C GLY A 268 17.54 -11.18 -2.86
N VAL A 269 16.51 -10.96 -2.07
CA VAL A 269 15.40 -10.08 -2.41
C VAL A 269 15.80 -8.63 -2.13
N LYS A 270 15.47 -7.75 -3.07
CA LYS A 270 15.76 -6.31 -3.02
C LYS A 270 14.58 -5.51 -2.47
N HIS A 271 13.38 -5.77 -2.97
CA HIS A 271 12.15 -5.07 -2.59
C HIS A 271 11.00 -6.04 -2.35
N VAL A 272 10.09 -5.64 -1.49
CA VAL A 272 8.84 -6.35 -1.21
C VAL A 272 7.63 -5.46 -1.44
N PHE A 273 6.52 -6.07 -1.87
CA PHE A 273 5.25 -5.40 -2.15
C PHE A 273 4.10 -6.24 -1.62
N ALA A 274 2.98 -5.61 -1.34
CA ALA A 274 1.79 -6.31 -0.86
C ALA A 274 0.51 -5.71 -1.42
N GLY A 275 -0.33 -6.57 -1.98
CA GLY A 275 -1.72 -6.27 -2.26
C GLY A 275 -2.60 -6.69 -1.09
N SER A 276 -3.92 -6.61 -1.25
CA SER A 276 -4.84 -6.92 -0.14
C SER A 276 -4.69 -8.35 0.38
N THR A 277 -4.51 -9.33 -0.52
CA THR A 277 -4.53 -10.77 -0.22
C THR A 277 -3.34 -11.54 -0.77
N TYR A 278 -2.32 -10.83 -1.22
CA TYR A 278 -1.13 -11.40 -1.84
C TYR A 278 0.11 -10.57 -1.52
N SER A 279 1.26 -11.14 -1.76
CA SER A 279 2.57 -10.51 -1.59
C SER A 279 3.43 -10.72 -2.82
N MET A 280 4.38 -9.83 -3.03
CA MET A 280 5.35 -9.90 -4.13
C MET A 280 6.75 -9.56 -3.64
N ALA A 281 7.75 -10.01 -4.39
CA ALA A 281 9.14 -9.69 -4.16
C ALA A 281 9.88 -9.48 -5.48
N LEU A 282 10.77 -8.50 -5.49
CA LEU A 282 11.73 -8.25 -6.56
C LEU A 282 13.11 -8.62 -6.06
N THR A 283 13.81 -9.49 -6.79
CA THR A 283 15.16 -9.94 -6.44
C THR A 283 16.23 -9.03 -7.06
N ASP A 284 17.47 -9.13 -6.55
CA ASP A 284 18.63 -8.37 -7.06
C ASP A 284 18.93 -8.62 -8.53
N ASN A 285 18.53 -9.79 -9.06
CA ASN A 285 18.67 -10.13 -10.48
C ASN A 285 17.46 -9.78 -11.35
N GLY A 286 16.51 -8.99 -10.82
CA GLY A 286 15.35 -8.49 -11.55
C GLY A 286 14.16 -9.44 -11.66
N ASN A 287 14.21 -10.64 -11.04
CA ASN A 287 13.07 -11.56 -11.06
C ASN A 287 11.99 -11.12 -10.09
N VAL A 288 10.74 -11.18 -10.55
CA VAL A 288 9.55 -10.90 -9.74
C VAL A 288 8.92 -12.21 -9.30
N PHE A 289 8.59 -12.30 -8.01
CA PHE A 289 7.86 -13.41 -7.42
C PHE A 289 6.53 -12.92 -6.85
N SER A 290 5.51 -13.79 -6.87
CA SER A 290 4.21 -13.53 -6.25
C SER A 290 3.68 -14.75 -5.51
N TRP A 291 2.95 -14.52 -4.42
CA TRP A 291 2.26 -15.56 -3.66
C TRP A 291 1.02 -15.00 -2.96
N GLY A 292 0.12 -15.88 -2.52
CA GLY A 292 -1.20 -15.51 -2.01
C GLY A 292 -2.25 -15.56 -3.11
N MET A 293 -3.32 -14.83 -2.95
CA MET A 293 -4.48 -14.83 -3.85
C MET A 293 -4.56 -13.53 -4.64
N THR A 294 -4.24 -13.60 -5.92
CA THR A 294 -4.38 -12.50 -6.90
C THR A 294 -5.68 -12.60 -7.71
N LYS A 295 -6.45 -13.70 -7.55
CA LYS A 295 -7.70 -13.95 -8.29
C LYS A 295 -8.84 -14.17 -7.30
N ARG A 296 -10.02 -13.69 -7.61
CA ARG A 296 -11.22 -13.93 -6.76
C ARG A 296 -11.71 -15.38 -6.79
N THR A 297 -11.41 -16.09 -7.86
CA THR A 297 -11.73 -17.50 -8.07
C THR A 297 -10.48 -18.23 -8.53
N GLY A 298 -10.14 -19.33 -7.89
CA GLY A 298 -8.98 -20.14 -8.24
C GLY A 298 -8.10 -20.50 -7.04
N GLU A 299 -7.07 -21.26 -7.29
CA GLU A 299 -6.12 -21.69 -6.28
C GLU A 299 -5.17 -20.53 -5.89
N ALA A 300 -5.02 -20.34 -4.60
CA ALA A 300 -4.01 -19.41 -4.06
C ALA A 300 -2.62 -20.05 -4.11
N ASN A 301 -1.61 -19.25 -4.37
CA ASN A 301 -0.22 -19.69 -4.31
C ASN A 301 0.28 -19.64 -2.86
N MET A 302 0.46 -20.81 -2.24
CA MET A 302 0.89 -20.91 -0.83
C MET A 302 2.37 -20.56 -0.59
N TYR A 303 3.17 -20.46 -1.65
CA TYR A 303 4.59 -20.14 -1.62
C TYR A 303 4.98 -19.28 -2.82
N PRO A 304 6.09 -18.54 -2.76
CA PRO A 304 6.54 -17.67 -3.85
C PRO A 304 6.68 -18.42 -5.17
N LYS A 305 6.07 -17.87 -6.23
CA LYS A 305 6.21 -18.34 -7.60
C LYS A 305 6.74 -17.24 -8.49
N PRO A 306 7.67 -17.52 -9.43
CA PRO A 306 8.16 -16.53 -10.37
C PRO A 306 7.03 -16.09 -11.33
N VAL A 307 6.98 -14.79 -11.61
CA VAL A 307 6.13 -14.21 -12.66
C VAL A 307 6.94 -14.26 -13.96
N GLN A 308 6.83 -15.38 -14.70
CA GLN A 308 7.67 -15.68 -15.85
C GLN A 308 7.56 -14.65 -16.97
N ASP A 309 6.36 -14.09 -17.17
CA ASP A 309 6.11 -13.06 -18.19
C ASP A 309 6.88 -11.74 -17.96
N LEU A 310 7.46 -11.55 -16.76
CA LEU A 310 8.32 -10.41 -16.43
C LEU A 310 9.81 -10.75 -16.49
N CYS A 311 10.19 -11.96 -16.90
CA CYS A 311 11.59 -12.30 -17.09
C CYS A 311 12.24 -11.47 -18.19
N GLY A 312 13.36 -10.82 -17.88
CA GLY A 312 14.12 -10.01 -18.81
C GLY A 312 13.72 -8.53 -18.86
N TRP A 313 12.64 -8.13 -18.19
CA TRP A 313 12.25 -6.74 -18.02
C TRP A 313 13.03 -6.06 -16.89
N ASP A 314 13.45 -4.82 -17.10
CA ASP A 314 14.06 -3.99 -16.05
C ASP A 314 12.96 -3.32 -15.19
N VAL A 315 12.51 -4.04 -14.17
CA VAL A 315 11.41 -3.62 -13.30
C VAL A 315 11.87 -2.54 -12.34
N ARG A 316 11.23 -1.35 -12.43
CA ARG A 316 11.50 -0.19 -11.55
C ARG A 316 10.51 -0.02 -10.43
N SER A 317 9.21 -0.23 -10.70
CA SER A 317 8.15 0.02 -9.72
C SER A 317 7.03 -1.00 -9.88
N ILE A 318 6.44 -1.42 -8.76
CA ILE A 318 5.31 -2.34 -8.72
C ILE A 318 4.24 -1.72 -7.82
N GLY A 319 3.07 -1.44 -8.39
CA GLY A 319 1.86 -1.06 -7.67
C GLY A 319 0.97 -2.28 -7.46
N CYS A 320 0.41 -2.40 -6.25
CA CYS A 320 -0.44 -3.51 -5.84
C CYS A 320 -1.79 -3.00 -5.33
N SER A 321 -2.87 -3.50 -5.92
CA SER A 321 -4.25 -3.22 -5.52
C SER A 321 -4.89 -4.42 -4.80
N VAL A 322 -6.21 -4.50 -4.78
CA VAL A 322 -6.95 -5.63 -4.18
C VAL A 322 -6.64 -6.94 -4.92
N THR A 323 -6.75 -6.93 -6.24
CA THR A 323 -6.51 -8.09 -7.12
C THR A 323 -5.74 -7.73 -8.38
N SER A 324 -5.35 -6.49 -8.53
CA SER A 324 -4.67 -5.96 -9.72
C SER A 324 -3.25 -5.57 -9.38
N VAL A 325 -2.36 -5.75 -10.35
CA VAL A 325 -0.94 -5.36 -10.27
C VAL A 325 -0.59 -4.53 -11.49
N MET A 326 0.19 -3.48 -11.28
CA MET A 326 0.78 -2.67 -12.33
C MET A 326 2.29 -2.59 -12.13
N VAL A 327 3.04 -2.74 -13.19
CA VAL A 327 4.51 -2.75 -13.19
C VAL A 327 5.02 -1.73 -14.19
N ALA A 328 5.89 -0.83 -13.75
CA ALA A 328 6.70 -0.01 -14.63
C ALA A 328 8.03 -0.71 -14.89
N ALA A 329 8.30 -1.02 -16.14
CA ALA A 329 9.52 -1.70 -16.57
C ALA A 329 9.95 -1.19 -17.94
N ASP A 330 11.25 -1.03 -18.17
CA ASP A 330 11.80 -0.41 -19.38
C ASP A 330 11.03 0.89 -19.75
N GLU A 331 10.64 1.07 -20.99
CA GLU A 331 9.79 2.19 -21.43
C GLU A 331 8.32 1.71 -21.64
N SER A 332 7.82 0.87 -20.72
CA SER A 332 6.48 0.28 -20.77
C SER A 332 5.84 0.16 -19.39
N VAL A 333 4.53 0.00 -19.40
CA VAL A 333 3.72 -0.33 -18.23
C VAL A 333 2.98 -1.65 -18.48
N ILE A 334 3.06 -2.56 -17.53
CA ILE A 334 2.47 -3.90 -17.64
C ILE A 334 1.44 -4.06 -16.53
N GLY A 335 0.22 -4.44 -16.87
CA GLY A 335 -0.87 -4.61 -15.91
C GLY A 335 -1.56 -5.97 -16.03
N TRP A 336 -2.00 -6.53 -14.90
CA TRP A 336 -2.88 -7.69 -14.86
C TRP A 336 -3.75 -7.70 -13.60
N GLY A 337 -4.86 -8.41 -13.70
CA GLY A 337 -5.85 -8.56 -12.64
C GLY A 337 -7.15 -9.10 -13.22
N CYS A 338 -7.83 -9.93 -12.45
CA CYS A 338 -8.99 -10.66 -12.94
C CYS A 338 -10.34 -9.97 -12.70
N SER A 339 -10.36 -8.88 -11.96
CA SER A 339 -11.60 -8.19 -11.59
C SER A 339 -11.43 -6.68 -11.47
N PRO A 340 -10.81 -6.00 -12.44
CA PRO A 340 -10.78 -4.54 -12.42
C PRO A 340 -12.21 -4.06 -12.61
N THR A 341 -12.67 -3.23 -11.69
CA THR A 341 -14.06 -2.75 -11.70
C THR A 341 -14.14 -1.31 -12.18
N TYR A 342 -13.04 -0.56 -12.07
CA TYR A 342 -13.04 0.89 -12.26
C TYR A 342 -11.95 1.39 -13.21
N GLY A 343 -11.37 0.50 -14.02
CA GLY A 343 -10.36 0.87 -15.03
C GLY A 343 -8.93 0.97 -14.50
N GLU A 344 -8.66 0.45 -13.31
CA GLU A 344 -7.35 0.54 -12.64
C GLU A 344 -6.18 -0.10 -13.43
N LEU A 345 -6.47 -0.94 -14.43
CA LEU A 345 -5.44 -1.51 -15.33
C LEU A 345 -5.12 -0.66 -16.55
N GLY A 346 -5.97 0.32 -16.89
CA GLY A 346 -5.71 1.20 -18.02
C GLY A 346 -5.65 0.52 -19.40
N LEU A 347 -6.18 -0.70 -19.57
CA LEU A 347 -6.07 -1.50 -20.81
C LEU A 347 -7.00 -1.05 -21.93
N GLY A 348 -7.84 -0.04 -21.69
CA GLY A 348 -8.80 0.51 -22.68
C GLY A 348 -10.21 -0.03 -22.52
N ASP A 349 -11.14 0.55 -23.28
CA ASP A 349 -12.58 0.26 -23.17
C ASP A 349 -12.95 -1.16 -23.61
N THR A 350 -12.17 -1.76 -24.49
CA THR A 350 -12.44 -3.08 -25.06
C THR A 350 -11.86 -4.23 -24.23
N LYS A 351 -10.77 -4.00 -23.50
CA LYS A 351 -10.09 -4.99 -22.68
C LYS A 351 -9.98 -4.50 -21.24
N LYS A 352 -10.94 -4.84 -20.41
CA LYS A 352 -11.02 -4.34 -19.02
C LYS A 352 -10.20 -5.12 -18.02
N SER A 353 -9.82 -6.37 -18.32
CA SER A 353 -9.08 -7.26 -17.42
C SER A 353 -8.07 -8.11 -18.18
N SER A 354 -7.07 -8.60 -17.48
CA SER A 354 -6.15 -9.61 -17.99
C SER A 354 -5.72 -10.56 -16.88
N ALA A 355 -5.79 -11.86 -17.14
CA ALA A 355 -5.33 -12.87 -16.21
C ALA A 355 -3.80 -12.95 -16.13
N ASN A 356 -3.11 -12.51 -17.18
CA ASN A 356 -1.66 -12.54 -17.32
C ASN A 356 -1.11 -11.13 -17.54
N PRO A 357 0.15 -10.88 -17.21
CA PRO A 357 0.85 -9.64 -17.51
C PRO A 357 0.60 -9.19 -18.97
N THR A 358 0.16 -7.96 -19.14
CA THR A 358 -0.22 -7.38 -20.44
C THR A 358 0.23 -5.93 -20.49
N GLU A 359 0.90 -5.56 -21.56
CA GLU A 359 1.34 -4.18 -21.78
C GLU A 359 0.14 -3.24 -21.95
N VAL A 360 0.23 -2.08 -21.33
CA VAL A 360 -0.68 -0.95 -21.52
C VAL A 360 -0.19 -0.16 -22.73
N LYS A 361 -0.64 -0.53 -23.91
CA LYS A 361 -0.12 -0.02 -25.18
C LYS A 361 -0.12 1.51 -25.34
N THR A 362 -1.03 2.20 -24.67
CA THR A 362 -1.07 3.67 -24.66
C THR A 362 0.05 4.30 -23.84
N MET A 363 0.81 3.47 -23.09
CA MET A 363 1.96 3.89 -22.29
C MET A 363 3.31 3.48 -22.92
N ASP A 364 3.29 2.85 -24.10
CA ASP A 364 4.52 2.44 -24.78
C ASP A 364 5.38 3.66 -25.15
N GLY A 365 6.68 3.57 -24.85
CA GLY A 365 7.63 4.66 -25.06
C GLY A 365 7.59 5.74 -23.97
N LEU A 366 6.79 5.56 -22.91
CA LEU A 366 6.75 6.47 -21.77
C LEU A 366 7.58 5.90 -20.59
N HIS A 367 8.54 6.67 -20.13
CA HIS A 367 9.31 6.32 -18.96
C HIS A 367 8.51 6.62 -17.69
N VAL A 368 7.99 5.57 -17.04
CA VAL A 368 7.26 5.67 -15.79
C VAL A 368 8.21 5.41 -14.61
N HIS A 369 8.38 6.40 -13.74
CA HIS A 369 9.22 6.30 -12.55
C HIS A 369 8.59 5.49 -11.44
N ALA A 370 7.30 5.69 -11.21
CA ALA A 370 6.57 5.06 -10.14
C ALA A 370 5.13 4.76 -10.53
N VAL A 371 4.65 3.64 -10.03
CA VAL A 371 3.25 3.21 -10.11
C VAL A 371 2.72 2.99 -8.70
N GLU A 372 1.64 3.65 -8.37
CA GLU A 372 0.94 3.49 -7.10
C GLU A 372 -0.52 3.11 -7.33
N MET A 373 -0.98 2.10 -6.62
CA MET A 373 -2.35 1.63 -6.75
C MET A 373 -3.12 1.80 -5.45
N GLY A 374 -4.30 2.37 -5.58
CA GLY A 374 -5.32 2.34 -4.54
C GLY A 374 -6.23 1.12 -4.65
N MET A 375 -7.32 1.13 -3.91
CA MET A 375 -8.30 0.04 -3.90
C MET A 375 -8.90 -0.22 -5.30
N ALA A 376 -9.05 0.83 -6.12
CA ALA A 376 -9.73 0.77 -7.42
C ALA A 376 -9.24 1.85 -8.41
N HIS A 377 -8.01 2.30 -8.29
CA HIS A 377 -7.41 3.30 -9.17
C HIS A 377 -5.89 3.14 -9.20
N THR A 378 -5.26 3.75 -10.18
CA THR A 378 -3.81 3.75 -10.37
C THR A 378 -3.33 5.17 -10.63
N LEU A 379 -2.23 5.55 -10.01
CA LEU A 379 -1.46 6.77 -10.27
C LEU A 379 -0.09 6.39 -10.82
N MET A 380 0.39 7.14 -11.81
CA MET A 380 1.71 6.94 -12.41
C MET A 380 2.45 8.27 -12.44
N ILE A 381 3.73 8.24 -12.14
CA ILE A 381 4.63 9.38 -12.30
C ILE A 381 5.49 9.11 -13.53
N CYS A 382 5.29 9.90 -14.57
CA CYS A 382 6.03 9.81 -15.83
C CYS A 382 7.14 10.85 -15.88
N ARG A 383 8.24 10.52 -16.57
CA ARG A 383 9.29 11.46 -16.94
C ARG A 383 8.77 12.44 -18.00
N ASP A 384 9.15 13.72 -17.89
CA ASP A 384 8.82 14.78 -18.83
C ASP A 384 10.05 15.64 -19.23
N ASP A 385 11.25 15.07 -19.09
CA ASP A 385 12.50 15.82 -19.24
C ASP A 385 12.92 16.01 -20.70
N THR A 386 12.64 15.04 -21.58
CA THR A 386 13.02 15.08 -22.99
C THR A 386 11.88 15.58 -23.88
N GLU A 387 12.21 16.09 -25.07
CA GLU A 387 11.19 16.47 -26.06
C GLU A 387 10.36 15.25 -26.51
N GLN A 388 10.97 14.06 -26.53
CA GLN A 388 10.25 12.81 -26.85
C GLN A 388 9.27 12.45 -25.73
N ASP A 389 9.66 12.57 -24.44
CA ASP A 389 8.75 12.33 -23.32
C ASP A 389 7.54 13.26 -23.40
N LYS A 390 7.77 14.55 -23.68
CA LYS A 390 6.68 15.53 -23.82
C LYS A 390 5.77 15.23 -24.99
N ALA A 391 6.33 14.80 -26.13
CA ALA A 391 5.55 14.40 -27.31
C ALA A 391 4.67 13.19 -26.99
N ASN A 392 5.24 12.13 -26.39
CA ASN A 392 4.51 10.93 -26.02
C ASN A 392 3.42 11.22 -24.96
N LEU A 393 3.71 12.10 -23.99
CA LEU A 393 2.71 12.53 -23.00
C LEU A 393 1.58 13.34 -23.63
N ALA A 394 1.86 14.15 -24.65
CA ALA A 394 0.84 14.96 -25.33
C ALA A 394 -0.19 14.12 -26.12
N ASP A 395 0.14 12.87 -26.43
CA ASP A 395 -0.79 11.93 -27.06
C ASP A 395 -1.82 11.35 -26.08
N LEU A 396 -1.58 11.47 -24.77
CA LEU A 396 -2.53 11.03 -23.76
C LEU A 396 -3.67 12.05 -23.59
N PRO A 397 -4.91 11.57 -23.47
CA PRO A 397 -6.04 12.45 -23.16
C PRO A 397 -5.89 13.09 -21.77
N GLU A 398 -6.36 14.32 -21.63
CA GLU A 398 -6.37 15.04 -20.36
C GLU A 398 -7.70 14.81 -19.63
N TYR A 399 -7.63 14.55 -18.32
CA TYR A 399 -8.78 14.48 -17.44
C TYR A 399 -8.81 15.70 -16.52
N ASN A 400 -9.83 16.53 -16.72
CA ASN A 400 -10.16 17.66 -15.87
C ASN A 400 -11.46 17.38 -15.11
N ILE A 401 -11.48 17.75 -13.83
CA ILE A 401 -12.61 17.54 -12.91
C ILE A 401 -13.60 18.71 -13.03
#